data_7fa36d6381d17b70f8663a8b98df6106
#
_entry.id   7fa36d6381d17b70f8663a8b98df6106
#
_cell.length_a   1.000
_cell.length_b   1.000
_cell.length_c   1.000
_cell.angle_alpha   90.00
_cell.angle_beta   90.00
_cell.angle_gamma   90.00
#
_symmetry.space_group_name_H-M   'P 1'
#
loop_
_entity.id
_entity.type
_entity.pdbx_description
1 polymer ?
#
loop_
_entity_poly.entity_id
_entity_poly.type
_entity_poly.pdbx_seq_one_letter_code
_entity_poly.pdbx_strand_id
1 'polypeptide(L)'
;SPKNRLGRGCGACSNYVIHSNGQNSMRNTNPKLAEEFHSTLNGENTPDNLTAGSSKKLWWKCIKCEHEWVATADKRSNRGDNCPVCSNRKVHNDGRNSMRNTHPEIAKEFHPTLNGECNPDNLTAGSGRKLWWKCQKCEHEYKVSASSRIHFDSKCKVCSNQIVHEDGR
;
A
#
# COMPACT_ATOMS: atom_id res chain seq x y z
N SER A 1 -14.21 22.36 45.04
CA SER A 1 -15.05 21.48 44.22
C SER A 1 -14.20 20.70 43.24
N PRO A 2 -14.15 19.36 43.25
CA PRO A 2 -13.52 18.58 42.20
C PRO A 2 -14.48 18.53 41.03
N LYS A 3 -14.28 19.40 40.04
CA LYS A 3 -15.04 19.37 38.79
C LYS A 3 -14.54 18.25 37.91
N ASN A 4 -15.39 17.22 37.74
CA ASN A 4 -15.57 16.35 36.57
C ASN A 4 -14.32 15.92 35.77
N ARG A 5 -13.72 14.82 36.17
CA ARG A 5 -13.04 13.88 35.27
C ARG A 5 -14.03 12.84 34.73
N LEU A 6 -15.19 13.28 34.29
CA LEU A 6 -16.10 12.43 33.54
C LEU A 6 -15.68 12.52 32.06
N GLY A 7 -15.04 11.47 31.52
CA GLY A 7 -14.89 11.32 30.09
C GLY A 7 -13.60 10.73 29.54
N ARG A 8 -12.53 10.58 30.33
CA ARG A 8 -11.35 9.83 29.89
C ARG A 8 -11.16 8.66 30.82
N GLY A 9 -11.49 7.47 30.36
CA GLY A 9 -11.24 6.22 31.06
C GLY A 9 -9.78 6.07 31.47
N CYS A 10 -9.48 5.12 32.34
CA CYS A 10 -8.12 4.74 32.70
C CYS A 10 -7.27 4.55 31.44
N GLY A 11 -6.10 5.23 31.35
CA GLY A 11 -5.22 5.16 30.18
C GLY A 11 -4.83 3.73 29.80
N ALA A 12 -4.70 2.83 30.77
CA ALA A 12 -4.43 1.42 30.52
C ALA A 12 -5.69 0.68 30.00
N CYS A 13 -6.87 0.94 30.57
CA CYS A 13 -8.14 0.38 30.08
C CYS A 13 -8.50 0.89 28.68
N SER A 14 -8.05 2.09 28.32
CA SER A 14 -8.21 2.69 26.99
C SER A 14 -7.08 2.33 26.03
N ASN A 15 -6.19 1.41 26.38
CA ASN A 15 -5.01 0.98 25.60
C ASN A 15 -4.01 2.10 25.23
N TYR A 16 -3.95 3.19 26.00
CA TYR A 16 -2.94 4.24 25.84
C TYR A 16 -1.66 4.00 26.67
N VAL A 17 -1.78 3.22 27.73
CA VAL A 17 -0.67 2.92 28.67
C VAL A 17 -0.61 1.40 28.86
N ILE A 18 0.61 0.86 28.91
CA ILE A 18 0.81 -0.56 29.20
C ILE A 18 0.49 -0.84 30.68
N HIS A 19 -0.24 -1.92 30.94
CA HIS A 19 -0.44 -2.45 32.28
C HIS A 19 0.88 -2.96 32.86
N SER A 20 1.04 -2.89 34.17
CA SER A 20 2.25 -3.34 34.86
C SER A 20 2.58 -4.82 34.59
N ASN A 21 1.58 -5.64 34.32
CA ASN A 21 1.74 -7.05 33.94
C ASN A 21 1.88 -7.28 32.42
N GLY A 22 1.93 -6.21 31.60
CA GLY A 22 2.11 -6.28 30.15
C GLY A 22 0.94 -6.89 29.35
N GLN A 23 -0.18 -7.25 29.98
CA GLN A 23 -1.26 -8.01 29.33
C GLN A 23 -1.88 -7.31 28.11
N ASN A 24 -1.83 -5.96 28.03
CA ASN A 24 -2.32 -5.17 26.90
C ASN A 24 -1.20 -4.73 25.95
N SER A 25 -0.02 -5.31 26.05
CA SER A 25 1.07 -5.04 25.11
C SER A 25 0.74 -5.55 23.71
N MET A 26 1.40 -4.97 22.70
CA MET A 26 1.25 -5.43 21.31
C MET A 26 1.61 -6.89 21.16
N ARG A 27 2.68 -7.36 21.86
CA ARG A 27 3.09 -8.76 21.83
C ARG A 27 1.98 -9.70 22.30
N ASN A 28 1.29 -9.34 23.37
CA ASN A 28 0.25 -10.19 23.94
C ASN A 28 -1.08 -10.10 23.20
N THR A 29 -1.45 -8.91 22.72
CA THR A 29 -2.76 -8.70 22.06
C THR A 29 -2.72 -8.97 20.55
N ASN A 30 -1.58 -8.74 19.89
CA ASN A 30 -1.39 -8.87 18.45
C ASN A 30 -0.04 -9.52 18.10
N PRO A 31 0.19 -10.81 18.46
CA PRO A 31 1.49 -11.45 18.31
C PRO A 31 1.99 -11.47 16.86
N LYS A 32 1.12 -11.70 15.87
CA LYS A 32 1.48 -11.64 14.44
C LYS A 32 1.95 -10.24 14.00
N LEU A 33 1.39 -9.19 14.60
CA LEU A 33 1.84 -7.83 14.34
C LEU A 33 3.21 -7.57 14.97
N ALA A 34 3.43 -8.13 16.16
CA ALA A 34 4.70 -8.01 16.86
C ALA A 34 5.87 -8.70 16.12
N GLU A 35 5.60 -9.79 15.36
CA GLU A 35 6.60 -10.45 14.51
C GLU A 35 7.14 -9.56 13.38
N GLU A 36 6.31 -8.65 12.87
CA GLU A 36 6.72 -7.68 11.83
C GLU A 36 7.34 -6.39 12.40
N PHE A 37 7.41 -6.25 13.72
CA PHE A 37 8.03 -5.09 14.36
C PHE A 37 9.54 -5.08 14.08
N HIS A 38 10.06 -3.98 13.54
CA HIS A 38 11.48 -3.92 13.18
C HIS A 38 12.37 -3.96 14.43
N SER A 39 13.31 -4.91 14.48
CA SER A 39 14.07 -5.23 15.68
C SER A 39 15.03 -4.12 16.16
N THR A 40 15.50 -3.25 15.25
CA THR A 40 16.57 -2.29 15.55
C THR A 40 16.21 -0.82 15.27
N LEU A 41 15.28 -0.52 14.35
CA LEU A 41 15.00 0.84 13.90
C LEU A 41 14.00 1.62 14.78
N ASN A 42 13.51 1.00 15.85
CA ASN A 42 12.49 1.61 16.73
C ASN A 42 13.05 2.17 18.03
N GLY A 43 14.40 2.24 18.18
CA GLY A 43 15.06 2.71 19.40
C GLY A 43 14.62 1.87 20.60
N GLU A 44 14.19 2.53 21.67
CA GLU A 44 13.74 1.86 22.91
C GLU A 44 12.31 1.29 22.81
N ASN A 45 11.58 1.54 21.70
CA ASN A 45 10.24 0.99 21.54
C ASN A 45 10.31 -0.50 21.19
N THR A 46 9.51 -1.29 21.87
CA THR A 46 9.38 -2.73 21.67
C THR A 46 7.90 -3.14 21.64
N PRO A 47 7.55 -4.31 21.10
CA PRO A 47 6.18 -4.81 21.18
C PRO A 47 5.67 -5.03 22.61
N ASP A 48 6.57 -5.09 23.58
CA ASP A 48 6.24 -5.30 24.99
C ASP A 48 5.90 -4.00 25.72
N ASN A 49 6.49 -2.87 25.30
CA ASN A 49 6.24 -1.57 25.91
C ASN A 49 5.30 -0.65 25.14
N LEU A 50 4.67 -1.17 24.06
CA LEU A 50 3.69 -0.46 23.23
C LEU A 50 2.39 -1.26 23.12
N THR A 51 1.27 -0.53 23.08
CA THR A 51 -0.03 -1.11 22.70
C THR A 51 -0.18 -1.18 21.18
N ALA A 52 -0.99 -2.12 20.68
CA ALA A 52 -1.31 -2.22 19.27
C ALA A 52 -2.08 -1.00 18.72
N GLY A 53 -2.74 -0.22 19.59
CA GLY A 53 -3.42 1.04 19.25
C GLY A 53 -2.51 2.28 19.25
N SER A 54 -1.20 2.12 19.41
CA SER A 54 -0.26 3.26 19.46
C SER A 54 -0.26 4.05 18.16
N SER A 55 -0.36 5.39 18.28
CA SER A 55 -0.23 6.34 17.15
C SER A 55 1.22 6.69 16.80
N LYS A 56 2.20 6.14 17.52
CA LYS A 56 3.62 6.34 17.20
C LYS A 56 3.93 5.79 15.81
N LYS A 57 4.74 6.54 15.03
CA LYS A 57 5.32 6.05 13.78
C LYS A 57 6.44 5.07 14.11
N LEU A 58 6.30 3.85 13.63
CA LEU A 58 7.19 2.73 13.92
C LEU A 58 7.65 2.11 12.62
N TRP A 59 8.86 1.57 12.63
CA TRP A 59 9.40 0.77 11.55
C TRP A 59 8.88 -0.67 11.62
N TRP A 60 8.55 -1.21 10.48
CA TRP A 60 8.05 -2.57 10.30
C TRP A 60 8.89 -3.28 9.26
N LYS A 61 9.08 -4.57 9.41
CA LYS A 61 9.70 -5.44 8.42
C LYS A 61 8.74 -6.58 8.06
N CYS A 62 8.44 -6.71 6.79
CA CYS A 62 7.52 -7.75 6.34
C CYS A 62 8.18 -9.13 6.39
N ILE A 63 7.56 -10.09 7.07
CA ILE A 63 8.06 -11.47 7.15
C ILE A 63 8.02 -12.22 5.80
N LYS A 64 7.19 -11.75 4.83
CA LYS A 64 7.03 -12.40 3.53
C LYS A 64 7.99 -11.88 2.46
N CYS A 65 8.24 -10.56 2.42
CA CYS A 65 9.00 -9.94 1.34
C CYS A 65 10.17 -9.07 1.84
N GLU A 66 10.38 -9.04 3.17
CA GLU A 66 11.45 -8.30 3.85
C GLU A 66 11.43 -6.77 3.64
N HIS A 67 10.39 -6.25 2.97
CA HIS A 67 10.23 -4.81 2.79
C HIS A 67 10.10 -4.11 4.13
N GLU A 68 10.85 -3.03 4.30
CA GLU A 68 10.84 -2.18 5.49
C GLU A 68 10.07 -0.90 5.22
N TRP A 69 9.19 -0.50 6.16
CA TRP A 69 8.40 0.73 6.01
C TRP A 69 7.98 1.31 7.36
N VAL A 70 7.52 2.54 7.33
CA VAL A 70 7.02 3.25 8.52
C VAL A 70 5.50 3.30 8.50
N ALA A 71 4.87 2.93 9.60
CA ALA A 71 3.44 3.06 9.83
C ALA A 71 3.15 3.17 11.33
N THR A 72 1.95 3.66 11.70
CA THR A 72 1.53 3.61 13.11
C THR A 72 0.98 2.22 13.45
N ALA A 73 1.15 1.78 14.70
CA ALA A 73 0.61 0.50 15.15
C ALA A 73 -0.92 0.45 15.01
N ASP A 74 -1.62 1.56 15.31
CA ASP A 74 -3.07 1.69 15.13
C ASP A 74 -3.53 1.41 13.70
N LYS A 75 -2.85 1.96 12.67
CA LYS A 75 -3.18 1.68 11.26
C LYS A 75 -2.99 0.21 10.92
N ARG A 76 -1.96 -0.42 11.49
CA ARG A 76 -1.67 -1.81 11.28
C ARG A 76 -2.69 -2.74 11.95
N SER A 77 -3.06 -2.46 13.20
CA SER A 77 -3.95 -3.30 14.00
C SER A 77 -5.43 -3.09 13.66
N ASN A 78 -5.88 -1.83 13.62
CA ASN A 78 -7.31 -1.48 13.52
C ASN A 78 -7.80 -1.32 12.08
N ARG A 79 -6.94 -0.86 11.17
CA ARG A 79 -7.29 -0.66 9.75
C ARG A 79 -6.84 -1.79 8.84
N GLY A 80 -6.06 -2.74 9.35
CA GLY A 80 -5.54 -3.86 8.57
C GLY A 80 -4.53 -3.44 7.50
N ASP A 81 -3.83 -2.30 7.69
CA ASP A 81 -2.82 -1.83 6.76
C ASP A 81 -1.63 -2.80 6.71
N ASN A 82 -1.64 -3.66 5.70
CA ASN A 82 -0.58 -4.63 5.45
C ASN A 82 0.64 -4.01 4.76
N CYS A 83 1.70 -4.80 4.61
CA CYS A 83 2.88 -4.43 3.84
C CYS A 83 2.50 -3.81 2.49
N PRO A 84 2.96 -2.59 2.15
CA PRO A 84 2.58 -1.91 0.92
C PRO A 84 3.05 -2.64 -0.35
N VAL A 85 4.12 -3.43 -0.26
CA VAL A 85 4.60 -4.26 -1.37
C VAL A 85 3.73 -5.49 -1.56
N CYS A 86 3.48 -6.26 -0.51
CA CYS A 86 2.63 -7.46 -0.59
C CYS A 86 1.17 -7.14 -0.97
N SER A 87 0.71 -5.92 -0.70
CA SER A 87 -0.61 -5.41 -1.12
C SER A 87 -0.59 -4.68 -2.46
N ASN A 88 0.49 -4.78 -3.23
CA ASN A 88 0.68 -4.15 -4.54
C ASN A 88 0.47 -2.62 -4.57
N ARG A 89 0.64 -1.93 -3.43
CA ARG A 89 0.58 -0.46 -3.34
C ARG A 89 1.93 0.21 -3.63
N LYS A 90 3.03 -0.56 -3.54
CA LYS A 90 4.40 -0.12 -3.80
C LYS A 90 5.17 -1.20 -4.55
N VAL A 91 6.03 -0.79 -5.47
CA VAL A 91 6.96 -1.71 -6.14
C VAL A 91 8.06 -2.12 -5.15
N HIS A 92 8.42 -3.39 -5.15
CA HIS A 92 9.55 -3.91 -4.40
C HIS A 92 10.87 -3.37 -4.97
N ASN A 93 11.90 -3.24 -4.15
CA ASN A 93 13.20 -2.68 -4.58
C ASN A 93 13.86 -3.47 -5.73
N ASP A 94 13.60 -4.78 -5.84
CA ASP A 94 14.07 -5.62 -6.94
C ASP A 94 13.13 -5.63 -8.17
N GLY A 95 12.05 -4.86 -8.13
CA GLY A 95 11.09 -4.74 -9.23
C GLY A 95 10.17 -5.94 -9.46
N ARG A 96 10.28 -7.04 -8.67
CA ARG A 96 9.56 -8.31 -8.92
C ARG A 96 8.04 -8.16 -9.12
N ASN A 97 7.40 -7.17 -8.48
CA ASN A 97 5.97 -6.87 -8.60
C ASN A 97 5.68 -5.62 -9.43
N SER A 98 6.64 -5.14 -10.21
CA SER A 98 6.42 -4.05 -11.16
C SER A 98 5.47 -4.48 -12.28
N MET A 99 4.81 -3.51 -12.92
CA MET A 99 3.96 -3.78 -14.09
C MET A 99 4.76 -4.43 -15.21
N ARG A 100 6.01 -4.00 -15.45
CA ARG A 100 6.86 -4.60 -16.47
C ARG A 100 7.07 -6.09 -16.25
N ASN A 101 7.34 -6.49 -15.01
CA ASN A 101 7.64 -7.89 -14.69
C ASN A 101 6.37 -8.76 -14.62
N THR A 102 5.26 -8.19 -14.13
CA THR A 102 4.01 -8.95 -13.96
C THR A 102 3.10 -8.95 -15.18
N HIS A 103 3.16 -7.89 -16.01
CA HIS A 103 2.29 -7.70 -17.19
C HIS A 103 3.09 -7.09 -18.35
N PRO A 104 4.10 -7.79 -18.89
CA PRO A 104 5.01 -7.23 -19.89
C PRO A 104 4.32 -6.80 -21.18
N GLU A 105 3.28 -7.51 -21.62
CA GLU A 105 2.54 -7.17 -22.84
C GLU A 105 1.76 -5.84 -22.67
N ILE A 106 1.15 -5.62 -21.51
CA ILE A 106 0.46 -4.36 -21.21
C ILE A 106 1.47 -3.22 -21.02
N ALA A 107 2.63 -3.52 -20.45
CA ALA A 107 3.70 -2.53 -20.28
C ALA A 107 4.22 -1.96 -21.60
N LYS A 108 4.13 -2.71 -22.71
CA LYS A 108 4.49 -2.23 -24.06
C LYS A 108 3.54 -1.13 -24.58
N GLU A 109 2.30 -1.12 -24.13
CA GLU A 109 1.32 -0.08 -24.47
C GLU A 109 1.45 1.19 -23.63
N PHE A 110 2.33 1.19 -22.63
CA PHE A 110 2.54 2.35 -21.77
C PHE A 110 3.09 3.52 -22.59
N HIS A 111 2.41 4.69 -22.53
CA HIS A 111 2.81 5.84 -23.36
C HIS A 111 4.21 6.31 -22.95
N PRO A 112 5.15 6.48 -23.92
CA PRO A 112 6.56 6.71 -23.62
C PRO A 112 6.85 8.05 -22.93
N THR A 113 6.03 9.09 -23.18
CA THR A 113 6.33 10.47 -22.75
C THR A 113 5.24 11.15 -21.90
N LEU A 114 3.95 10.76 -22.05
CA LEU A 114 2.84 11.48 -21.42
C LEU A 114 2.60 11.13 -19.94
N ASN A 115 3.39 10.24 -19.36
CA ASN A 115 3.24 9.80 -17.98
C ASN A 115 4.23 10.44 -17.00
N GLY A 116 5.02 11.43 -17.44
CA GLY A 116 6.03 12.08 -16.61
C GLY A 116 7.07 11.06 -16.11
N GLU A 117 7.34 11.06 -14.81
CA GLU A 117 8.30 10.13 -14.18
C GLU A 117 7.75 8.71 -13.99
N CYS A 118 6.45 8.50 -14.22
CA CYS A 118 5.84 7.17 -14.11
C CYS A 118 6.26 6.30 -15.29
N ASN A 119 6.69 5.08 -14.99
CA ASN A 119 7.03 4.07 -15.99
C ASN A 119 6.62 2.67 -15.46
N PRO A 120 6.59 1.64 -16.31
CA PRO A 120 6.17 0.30 -15.90
C PRO A 120 7.05 -0.37 -14.84
N ASP A 121 8.26 0.13 -14.62
CA ASP A 121 9.19 -0.42 -13.62
C ASP A 121 8.90 0.14 -12.21
N ASN A 122 8.40 1.38 -12.11
CA ASN A 122 8.08 2.02 -10.83
C ASN A 122 6.60 2.00 -10.45
N LEU A 123 5.78 1.26 -11.21
CA LEU A 123 4.34 1.11 -10.98
C LEU A 123 3.95 -0.34 -10.81
N THR A 124 3.00 -0.59 -9.92
CA THR A 124 2.34 -1.91 -9.81
C THR A 124 1.14 -1.99 -10.74
N ALA A 125 0.80 -3.20 -11.17
CA ALA A 125 -0.38 -3.50 -11.98
C ALA A 125 -1.70 -3.03 -11.35
N GLY A 126 -1.80 -3.04 -10.02
CA GLY A 126 -2.96 -2.58 -9.26
C GLY A 126 -3.06 -1.07 -9.06
N SER A 127 -2.19 -0.27 -9.68
CA SER A 127 -2.20 1.19 -9.51
C SER A 127 -3.50 1.83 -10.00
N GLY A 128 -4.16 2.60 -9.13
CA GLY A 128 -5.35 3.40 -9.47
C GLY A 128 -5.03 4.71 -10.21
N ARG A 129 -3.76 5.01 -10.49
CA ARG A 129 -3.37 6.23 -11.23
C ARG A 129 -3.89 6.17 -12.65
N LYS A 130 -4.51 7.24 -13.14
CA LYS A 130 -4.88 7.41 -14.55
C LYS A 130 -3.62 7.70 -15.35
N LEU A 131 -3.30 6.83 -16.27
CA LEU A 131 -2.08 6.83 -17.08
C LEU A 131 -2.44 6.85 -18.56
N TRP A 132 -1.55 7.38 -19.38
CA TRP A 132 -1.67 7.36 -20.82
C TRP A 132 -1.12 6.07 -21.40
N TRP A 133 -1.83 5.54 -22.36
CA TRP A 133 -1.53 4.32 -23.10
C TRP A 133 -1.54 4.59 -24.59
N LYS A 134 -0.69 3.91 -25.34
CA LYS A 134 -0.66 3.94 -26.80
C LYS A 134 -0.92 2.53 -27.31
N CYS A 135 -2.00 2.36 -28.07
CA CYS A 135 -2.36 1.07 -28.63
C CYS A 135 -1.32 0.59 -29.65
N GLN A 136 -0.80 -0.63 -29.49
CA GLN A 136 0.18 -1.20 -30.42
C GLN A 136 -0.40 -1.53 -31.79
N LYS A 137 -1.74 -1.62 -31.94
CA LYS A 137 -2.40 -1.97 -33.19
C LYS A 137 -2.81 -0.78 -34.03
N CYS A 138 -3.39 0.27 -33.42
CA CYS A 138 -3.95 1.41 -34.14
C CYS A 138 -3.36 2.75 -33.70
N GLU A 139 -2.34 2.74 -32.82
CA GLU A 139 -1.64 3.90 -32.28
C GLU A 139 -2.54 4.91 -31.51
N HIS A 140 -3.83 4.62 -31.34
CA HIS A 140 -4.73 5.47 -30.58
C HIS A 140 -4.21 5.64 -29.14
N GLU A 141 -4.19 6.90 -28.71
CA GLU A 141 -3.76 7.29 -27.37
C GLU A 141 -4.97 7.48 -26.47
N TYR A 142 -4.95 6.87 -25.29
CA TYR A 142 -6.07 6.93 -24.36
C TYR A 142 -5.60 6.91 -22.91
N LYS A 143 -6.47 7.39 -22.02
CA LYS A 143 -6.14 7.55 -20.60
C LYS A 143 -7.05 6.68 -19.73
N VAL A 144 -6.46 5.75 -18.99
CA VAL A 144 -7.17 4.85 -18.06
C VAL A 144 -6.24 4.44 -16.91
N SER A 145 -6.78 4.00 -15.77
CA SER A 145 -5.93 3.52 -14.68
C SER A 145 -5.28 2.17 -15.02
N ALA A 146 -4.09 1.92 -14.47
CA ALA A 146 -3.41 0.64 -14.64
C ALA A 146 -4.29 -0.54 -14.16
N SER A 147 -4.93 -0.39 -13.00
CA SER A 147 -5.85 -1.40 -12.47
C SER A 147 -7.03 -1.67 -13.42
N SER A 148 -7.63 -0.64 -14.02
CA SER A 148 -8.72 -0.82 -14.99
C SER A 148 -8.24 -1.49 -16.26
N ARG A 149 -7.03 -1.13 -16.75
CA ARG A 149 -6.43 -1.75 -17.95
C ARG A 149 -6.19 -3.26 -17.77
N ILE A 150 -5.86 -3.68 -16.55
CA ILE A 150 -5.50 -5.05 -16.23
C ILE A 150 -6.70 -5.89 -15.78
N HIS A 151 -7.47 -5.39 -14.80
CA HIS A 151 -8.55 -6.19 -14.19
C HIS A 151 -9.85 -6.20 -15.00
N PHE A 152 -10.12 -5.14 -15.76
CA PHE A 152 -11.36 -5.04 -16.57
C PHE A 152 -11.10 -5.20 -18.06
N ASP A 153 -9.89 -5.61 -18.45
CA ASP A 153 -9.47 -5.74 -19.85
C ASP A 153 -9.87 -4.51 -20.70
N SER A 154 -9.72 -3.31 -20.09
CA SER A 154 -10.08 -2.03 -20.73
C SER A 154 -9.17 -1.78 -21.94
N LYS A 155 -9.47 -2.45 -23.04
CA LYS A 155 -8.75 -2.37 -24.31
C LYS A 155 -8.92 -1.01 -24.97
N CYS A 156 -8.14 -0.77 -25.99
CA CYS A 156 -8.31 0.38 -26.87
C CYS A 156 -9.74 0.42 -27.41
N LYS A 157 -10.45 1.51 -27.19
CA LYS A 157 -11.85 1.68 -27.59
C LYS A 157 -12.04 1.70 -29.12
N VAL A 158 -11.02 2.13 -29.85
CA VAL A 158 -11.00 2.07 -31.33
C VAL A 158 -10.94 0.60 -31.77
N CYS A 159 -9.96 -0.16 -31.28
CA CYS A 159 -9.83 -1.59 -31.66
C CYS A 159 -11.00 -2.47 -31.21
N SER A 160 -11.75 -2.03 -30.20
CA SER A 160 -12.98 -2.69 -29.73
C SER A 160 -14.26 -2.14 -30.36
N ASN A 161 -14.15 -1.31 -31.41
CA ASN A 161 -15.26 -0.69 -32.15
C ASN A 161 -16.22 0.14 -31.28
N GLN A 162 -15.76 0.70 -30.18
CA GLN A 162 -16.57 1.55 -29.29
C GLN A 162 -16.53 3.04 -29.70
N ILE A 163 -15.46 3.46 -30.37
CA ILE A 163 -15.29 4.82 -30.95
C ILE A 163 -14.58 4.71 -32.30
N VAL A 164 -14.81 5.69 -33.16
CA VAL A 164 -14.08 5.84 -34.42
C VAL A 164 -12.71 6.46 -34.14
N HIS A 165 -11.69 6.06 -34.89
CA HIS A 165 -10.36 6.68 -34.82
C HIS A 165 -10.44 8.12 -35.33
N GLU A 166 -9.58 9.03 -34.83
CA GLU A 166 -9.56 10.46 -35.19
C GLU A 166 -9.36 10.70 -36.69
N ASP A 167 -8.73 9.74 -37.39
CA ASP A 167 -8.54 9.76 -38.85
C ASP A 167 -9.65 9.07 -39.65
N GLY A 168 -10.76 8.69 -38.99
CA GLY A 168 -11.92 8.07 -39.62
C GLY A 168 -11.82 6.56 -39.84
N ARG A 169 -10.79 5.90 -39.35
CA ARG A 169 -10.62 4.44 -39.40
C ARG A 169 -11.38 3.71 -38.30
#